data_7b35f2fbac56372507915514fed6be38
#
_entry.id   7b35f2fbac56372507915514fed6be38
#
_cell.length_a   1.000
_cell.length_b   1.000
_cell.length_c   1.000
_cell.angle_alpha   90.00
_cell.angle_beta   90.00
_cell.angle_gamma   90.00
#
_symmetry.space_group_name_H-M   'P 1'
#
loop_
_entity.id
_entity.type
_entity.pdbx_description
1 polymer ?
#
loop_
_entity_poly.entity_id
_entity_poly.type
_entity_poly.pdbx_seq_one_letter_code
_entity_poly.pdbx_strand_id
1 'polypeptide(L)'
;MDAVAEAKNYYRWIIDEFSPALGERIVEAGAGIGTVAELVLRRASPKEMLLIEPAGNNIPELHRRFDDDPRIRIHHGYLEDIGTTVSADTVIAVNVMEHVEHDAGFLRAAHSTLAPGGALLLLVPAVPAIFGSLDKAFDHYRRYTRSGLRQSLLAAGFEIETLHYLNMIGVAAWFAAGRILRRTTLERPQVQFYDRLVIPWLRRVESLVHPPIGQSVLAIARKPMAPARRKVLG
;
A
#
# COMPACT_ATOMS: atom_id res chain seq x y z
N MET A 1 3.80 -8.81 17.19
CA MET A 1 3.29 -7.45 16.89
C MET A 1 4.39 -6.69 16.19
N ASP A 2 4.16 -6.33 14.96
CA ASP A 2 5.18 -5.79 14.07
C ASP A 2 5.63 -4.39 14.53
N ALA A 3 6.94 -4.17 14.67
CA ALA A 3 7.47 -2.86 15.09
C ALA A 3 7.11 -1.75 14.09
N VAL A 4 6.94 -2.10 12.82
CA VAL A 4 6.57 -1.16 11.75
C VAL A 4 5.15 -0.61 11.94
N ALA A 5 4.22 -1.36 12.55
CA ALA A 5 2.87 -0.88 12.87
C ALA A 5 2.86 0.30 13.87
N GLU A 6 3.98 0.53 14.57
CA GLU A 6 4.15 1.67 15.48
C GLU A 6 4.51 2.99 14.76
N ALA A 7 4.79 2.96 13.46
CA ALA A 7 5.14 4.13 12.64
C ALA A 7 3.89 4.95 12.25
N LYS A 8 3.16 5.45 13.24
CA LYS A 8 1.85 6.10 13.06
C LYS A 8 1.89 7.36 12.20
N ASN A 9 2.95 8.17 12.30
CA ASN A 9 3.09 9.39 11.50
C ASN A 9 3.41 9.06 10.05
N TYR A 10 4.19 7.98 9.81
CA TYR A 10 4.47 7.50 8.47
C TYR A 10 3.21 6.98 7.77
N TYR A 11 2.42 6.14 8.44
CA TYR A 11 1.15 5.67 7.87
C TYR A 11 0.15 6.80 7.65
N ARG A 12 0.05 7.79 8.57
CA ARG A 12 -0.77 8.98 8.34
C ARG A 12 -0.32 9.75 7.09
N TRP A 13 0.98 9.92 6.91
CA TRP A 13 1.51 10.55 5.71
C TRP A 13 1.08 9.83 4.43
N ILE A 14 1.22 8.50 4.39
CA ILE A 14 0.79 7.67 3.26
C ILE A 14 -0.72 7.85 2.99
N ILE A 15 -1.55 7.79 4.03
CA ILE A 15 -3.01 7.92 3.86
C ILE A 15 -3.41 9.34 3.45
N ASP A 16 -2.71 10.37 3.90
CA ASP A 16 -2.94 11.73 3.44
C ASP A 16 -2.59 11.91 1.96
N GLU A 17 -1.50 11.30 1.47
CA GLU A 17 -1.18 11.24 0.03
C GLU A 17 -2.26 10.51 -0.78
N PHE A 18 -2.83 9.44 -0.24
CA PHE A 18 -3.88 8.67 -0.87
C PHE A 18 -5.27 9.33 -0.79
N SER A 19 -5.46 10.26 0.13
CA SER A 19 -6.79 10.78 0.47
C SER A 19 -7.58 11.36 -0.70
N PRO A 20 -6.99 12.00 -1.74
CA PRO A 20 -7.74 12.52 -2.88
C PRO A 20 -8.37 11.44 -3.77
N ALA A 21 -7.89 10.20 -3.65
CA ALA A 21 -8.33 9.07 -4.47
C ALA A 21 -9.08 7.98 -3.68
N LEU A 22 -9.39 8.23 -2.40
CA LEU A 22 -10.22 7.35 -1.59
C LEU A 22 -11.69 7.49 -1.99
N GLY A 23 -12.32 6.39 -2.38
CA GLY A 23 -13.73 6.30 -2.72
C GLY A 23 -14.60 5.81 -1.56
N GLU A 24 -15.83 5.42 -1.88
CA GLU A 24 -16.82 4.97 -0.89
C GLU A 24 -16.76 3.45 -0.64
N ARG A 25 -16.38 2.65 -1.64
CA ARG A 25 -16.22 1.18 -1.55
C ARG A 25 -14.75 0.84 -1.68
N ILE A 26 -14.15 0.45 -0.57
CA ILE A 26 -12.70 0.27 -0.46
C ILE A 26 -12.39 -1.21 -0.23
N VAL A 27 -11.40 -1.72 -0.93
CA VAL A 27 -10.75 -3.00 -0.65
C VAL A 27 -9.32 -2.74 -0.19
N GLU A 28 -8.96 -3.22 0.98
CA GLU A 28 -7.58 -3.24 1.46
C GLU A 28 -7.03 -4.66 1.29
N ALA A 29 -6.01 -4.80 0.45
CA ALA A 29 -5.26 -6.04 0.29
C ALA A 29 -4.09 -6.04 1.28
N GLY A 30 -3.96 -7.14 2.06
CA GLY A 30 -2.94 -7.26 3.09
C GLY A 30 -3.20 -6.34 4.30
N ALA A 31 -4.38 -6.46 4.89
CA ALA A 31 -4.82 -5.58 5.98
C ALA A 31 -3.95 -5.70 7.25
N GLY A 32 -3.18 -6.79 7.39
CA GLY A 32 -2.39 -7.05 8.58
C GLY A 32 -3.25 -7.03 9.85
N ILE A 33 -2.87 -6.22 10.82
CA ILE A 33 -3.66 -6.00 12.04
C ILE A 33 -4.63 -4.82 11.93
N GLY A 34 -4.84 -4.26 10.71
CA GLY A 34 -5.80 -3.18 10.44
C GLY A 34 -5.30 -1.77 10.73
N THR A 35 -3.99 -1.52 10.68
CA THR A 35 -3.42 -0.18 10.94
C THR A 35 -3.82 0.82 9.86
N VAL A 36 -3.79 0.43 8.59
CA VAL A 36 -4.19 1.26 7.45
C VAL A 36 -5.71 1.44 7.44
N ALA A 37 -6.48 0.35 7.65
CA ALA A 37 -7.94 0.40 7.76
C ALA A 37 -8.42 1.45 8.77
N GLU A 38 -7.86 1.45 9.97
CA GLU A 38 -8.22 2.44 11.01
C GLU A 38 -7.99 3.88 10.56
N LEU A 39 -6.87 4.15 9.88
CA LEU A 39 -6.56 5.49 9.38
C LEU A 39 -7.48 5.90 8.22
N VAL A 40 -7.80 4.97 7.32
CA VAL A 40 -8.74 5.20 6.22
C VAL A 40 -10.13 5.52 6.75
N LEU A 41 -10.64 4.76 7.74
CA LEU A 41 -11.94 5.01 8.38
C LEU A 41 -12.01 6.40 9.01
N ARG A 42 -10.92 6.85 9.63
CA ARG A 42 -10.85 8.21 10.22
C ARG A 42 -10.77 9.31 9.17
N ARG A 43 -10.24 9.01 7.98
CA ARG A 43 -9.93 10.02 6.96
C ARG A 43 -11.02 10.19 5.91
N ALA A 44 -11.67 9.10 5.51
CA ALA A 44 -12.57 9.06 4.35
C ALA A 44 -14.01 8.65 4.67
N SER A 45 -14.30 8.01 5.81
CA SER A 45 -15.63 7.48 6.18
C SER A 45 -16.29 6.67 5.05
N PRO A 46 -15.66 5.59 4.55
CA PRO A 46 -16.21 4.79 3.46
C PRO A 46 -17.57 4.19 3.81
N LYS A 47 -18.40 3.90 2.81
CA LYS A 47 -19.66 3.17 2.96
C LYS A 47 -19.44 1.69 3.23
N GLU A 48 -18.44 1.12 2.55
CA GLU A 48 -18.07 -0.28 2.69
C GLU A 48 -16.53 -0.42 2.60
N MET A 49 -15.99 -1.29 3.43
CA MET A 49 -14.57 -1.64 3.39
C MET A 49 -14.38 -3.14 3.56
N LEU A 50 -13.73 -3.79 2.59
CA LEU A 50 -13.34 -5.19 2.64
C LEU A 50 -11.86 -5.29 2.99
N LEU A 51 -11.56 -5.91 4.13
CA LEU A 51 -10.21 -6.17 4.60
C LEU A 51 -9.81 -7.59 4.19
N ILE A 52 -8.78 -7.72 3.37
CA ILE A 52 -8.26 -9.01 2.91
C ILE A 52 -6.92 -9.26 3.58
N GLU A 53 -6.78 -10.40 4.26
CA GLU A 53 -5.56 -10.76 4.98
C GLU A 53 -5.29 -12.26 4.84
N PRO A 54 -4.14 -12.65 4.27
CA PRO A 54 -3.79 -14.06 4.10
C PRO A 54 -3.23 -14.72 5.36
N ALA A 55 -2.65 -13.94 6.29
CA ALA A 55 -2.04 -14.49 7.49
C ALA A 55 -3.07 -14.75 8.59
N GLY A 56 -3.41 -16.02 8.82
CA GLY A 56 -4.44 -16.44 9.78
C GLY A 56 -4.22 -15.94 11.21
N ASN A 57 -2.96 -15.66 11.61
CA ASN A 57 -2.63 -15.10 12.92
C ASN A 57 -3.07 -13.65 13.11
N ASN A 58 -3.34 -12.90 12.03
CA ASN A 58 -3.82 -11.51 12.07
C ASN A 58 -5.35 -11.44 12.15
N ILE A 59 -6.06 -12.47 11.69
CA ILE A 59 -7.53 -12.49 11.60
C ILE A 59 -8.22 -12.25 12.94
N PRO A 60 -7.83 -12.87 14.06
CA PRO A 60 -8.46 -12.60 15.36
C PRO A 60 -8.32 -11.13 15.79
N GLU A 61 -7.20 -10.47 15.46
CA GLU A 61 -7.00 -9.06 15.79
C GLU A 61 -7.88 -8.15 14.91
N LEU A 62 -8.05 -8.47 13.63
CA LEU A 62 -8.97 -7.75 12.75
C LEU A 62 -10.42 -7.84 13.27
N HIS A 63 -10.88 -9.05 13.64
CA HIS A 63 -12.21 -9.23 14.23
C HIS A 63 -12.35 -8.44 15.52
N ARG A 64 -11.38 -8.54 16.43
CA ARG A 64 -11.41 -7.79 17.70
C ARG A 64 -11.54 -6.27 17.49
N ARG A 65 -10.98 -5.72 16.40
CA ARG A 65 -10.96 -4.28 16.13
C ARG A 65 -12.16 -3.79 15.35
N PHE A 66 -12.78 -4.63 14.52
CA PHE A 66 -13.69 -4.14 13.50
C PHE A 66 -15.04 -4.86 13.43
N ASP A 67 -15.30 -5.93 14.19
CA ASP A 67 -16.59 -6.65 14.14
C ASP A 67 -17.79 -5.78 14.51
N ASP A 68 -17.59 -4.73 15.31
CA ASP A 68 -18.65 -3.82 15.70
C ASP A 68 -18.96 -2.75 14.62
N ASP A 69 -18.16 -2.65 13.56
CA ASP A 69 -18.40 -1.68 12.47
C ASP A 69 -19.10 -2.37 11.29
N PRO A 70 -20.40 -2.10 11.06
CA PRO A 70 -21.17 -2.79 10.02
C PRO A 70 -20.71 -2.48 8.59
N ARG A 71 -19.84 -1.49 8.41
CA ARG A 71 -19.26 -1.16 7.11
C ARG A 71 -18.13 -2.09 6.71
N ILE A 72 -17.56 -2.86 7.67
CA ILE A 72 -16.35 -3.66 7.46
C ILE A 72 -16.72 -5.11 7.27
N ARG A 73 -16.07 -5.73 6.30
CA ARG A 73 -16.04 -7.18 6.11
C ARG A 73 -14.59 -7.64 6.09
N ILE A 74 -14.33 -8.80 6.69
CA ILE A 74 -13.01 -9.41 6.76
C ILE A 74 -13.02 -10.67 5.91
N HIS A 75 -12.03 -10.80 5.02
CA HIS A 75 -11.81 -11.99 4.20
C HIS A 75 -10.43 -12.57 4.49
N HIS A 76 -10.40 -13.81 4.97
CA HIS A 76 -9.17 -14.56 5.14
C HIS A 76 -8.77 -15.20 3.80
N GLY A 77 -7.79 -14.64 3.12
CA GLY A 77 -7.35 -15.08 1.79
C GLY A 77 -6.56 -14.01 1.06
N TYR A 78 -6.50 -14.13 -0.25
CA TYR A 78 -5.77 -13.24 -1.15
C TYR A 78 -6.72 -12.35 -1.98
N LEU A 79 -6.19 -11.26 -2.53
CA LEU A 79 -6.96 -10.38 -3.42
C LEU A 79 -7.47 -11.14 -4.66
N GLU A 80 -6.70 -12.10 -5.13
CA GLU A 80 -7.03 -12.97 -6.26
C GLU A 80 -8.28 -13.83 -6.02
N ASP A 81 -8.59 -14.14 -4.76
CA ASP A 81 -9.73 -15.01 -4.40
C ASP A 81 -11.08 -14.32 -4.59
N ILE A 82 -11.12 -13.00 -4.49
CA ILE A 82 -12.39 -12.24 -4.63
C ILE A 82 -12.76 -11.96 -6.10
N GLY A 83 -11.79 -11.99 -7.01
CA GLY A 83 -12.00 -11.88 -8.45
C GLY A 83 -12.85 -10.66 -8.85
N THR A 84 -13.83 -10.89 -9.75
CA THR A 84 -14.76 -9.85 -10.22
C THR A 84 -16.05 -9.75 -9.41
N THR A 85 -16.16 -10.45 -8.28
CA THR A 85 -17.36 -10.45 -7.44
C THR A 85 -17.56 -9.13 -6.69
N VAL A 86 -16.47 -8.35 -6.55
CA VAL A 86 -16.46 -7.03 -5.92
C VAL A 86 -16.19 -5.96 -6.98
N SER A 87 -16.90 -4.84 -6.89
CA SER A 87 -16.67 -3.65 -7.72
C SER A 87 -16.32 -2.47 -6.82
N ALA A 88 -15.03 -2.31 -6.53
CA ALA A 88 -14.51 -1.30 -5.63
C ALA A 88 -14.21 0.03 -6.34
N ASP A 89 -14.36 1.14 -5.62
CA ASP A 89 -13.91 2.45 -6.07
C ASP A 89 -12.41 2.63 -5.81
N THR A 90 -11.90 1.92 -4.80
CA THR A 90 -10.49 1.98 -4.40
C THR A 90 -9.99 0.61 -3.94
N VAL A 91 -8.80 0.23 -4.42
CA VAL A 91 -8.00 -0.86 -3.86
C VAL A 91 -6.76 -0.24 -3.21
N ILE A 92 -6.49 -0.57 -1.96
CA ILE A 92 -5.31 -0.11 -1.20
C ILE A 92 -4.39 -1.30 -0.97
N ALA A 93 -3.09 -1.12 -1.24
CA ALA A 93 -2.07 -2.10 -0.91
C ALA A 93 -0.78 -1.39 -0.43
N VAL A 94 -0.52 -1.45 0.86
CA VAL A 94 0.61 -0.80 1.52
C VAL A 94 1.58 -1.85 2.02
N ASN A 95 2.74 -1.95 1.39
CA ASN A 95 3.77 -2.95 1.67
C ASN A 95 3.20 -4.39 1.58
N VAL A 96 2.63 -4.72 0.43
CA VAL A 96 2.03 -6.03 0.13
C VAL A 96 2.68 -6.67 -1.09
N MET A 97 2.83 -5.91 -2.18
CA MET A 97 3.23 -6.46 -3.48
C MET A 97 4.65 -7.04 -3.47
N GLU A 98 5.53 -6.56 -2.59
CA GLU A 98 6.86 -7.13 -2.36
C GLU A 98 6.86 -8.54 -1.79
N HIS A 99 5.76 -8.96 -1.15
CA HIS A 99 5.55 -10.32 -0.62
C HIS A 99 4.89 -11.25 -1.63
N VAL A 100 4.49 -10.73 -2.80
CA VAL A 100 3.86 -11.52 -3.86
C VAL A 100 4.92 -11.95 -4.87
N GLU A 101 5.08 -13.27 -5.07
CA GLU A 101 6.06 -13.79 -6.02
C GLU A 101 5.75 -13.36 -7.46
N HIS A 102 4.46 -13.39 -7.84
CA HIS A 102 3.96 -13.03 -9.17
C HIS A 102 3.16 -11.72 -9.14
N ASP A 103 3.87 -10.59 -8.98
CA ASP A 103 3.28 -9.24 -8.85
C ASP A 103 2.38 -8.82 -10.02
N ALA A 104 2.62 -9.32 -11.23
CA ALA A 104 1.73 -9.11 -12.36
C ALA A 104 0.33 -9.76 -12.16
N GLY A 105 0.25 -10.89 -11.43
CA GLY A 105 -1.01 -11.52 -11.01
C GLY A 105 -1.79 -10.62 -10.07
N PHE A 106 -1.12 -10.13 -9.03
CA PHE A 106 -1.68 -9.19 -8.07
C PHE A 106 -2.23 -7.91 -8.74
N LEU A 107 -1.46 -7.31 -9.64
CA LEU A 107 -1.91 -6.10 -10.36
C LEU A 107 -3.14 -6.37 -11.25
N ARG A 108 -3.21 -7.54 -11.91
CA ARG A 108 -4.42 -7.93 -12.67
C ARG A 108 -5.62 -8.16 -11.76
N ALA A 109 -5.43 -8.78 -10.59
CA ALA A 109 -6.50 -8.95 -9.61
C ALA A 109 -7.01 -7.59 -9.11
N ALA A 110 -6.10 -6.67 -8.75
CA ALA A 110 -6.47 -5.31 -8.36
C ALA A 110 -7.23 -4.59 -9.48
N HIS A 111 -6.77 -4.70 -10.74
CA HIS A 111 -7.46 -4.10 -11.88
C HIS A 111 -8.86 -4.69 -12.07
N SER A 112 -9.05 -6.00 -11.92
CA SER A 112 -10.38 -6.65 -12.09
C SER A 112 -11.34 -6.29 -10.94
N THR A 113 -10.86 -6.14 -9.73
CA THR A 113 -11.63 -5.74 -8.55
C THR A 113 -12.16 -4.30 -8.64
N LEU A 114 -11.43 -3.41 -9.33
CA LEU A 114 -11.82 -2.01 -9.47
C LEU A 114 -12.96 -1.80 -10.47
N ALA A 115 -13.87 -0.90 -10.12
CA ALA A 115 -14.82 -0.31 -11.07
C ALA A 115 -14.07 0.52 -12.13
N PRO A 116 -14.65 0.74 -13.34
CA PRO A 116 -14.09 1.71 -14.29
C PRO A 116 -13.92 3.09 -13.63
N GLY A 117 -12.76 3.70 -13.77
CA GLY A 117 -12.39 4.96 -13.11
C GLY A 117 -11.90 4.80 -11.67
N GLY A 118 -12.00 3.60 -11.09
CA GLY A 118 -11.50 3.31 -9.75
C GLY A 118 -9.98 3.39 -9.63
N ALA A 119 -9.47 3.54 -8.40
CA ALA A 119 -8.05 3.77 -8.11
C ALA A 119 -7.39 2.61 -7.37
N LEU A 120 -6.20 2.22 -7.82
CA LEU A 120 -5.23 1.46 -7.04
C LEU A 120 -4.29 2.42 -6.32
N LEU A 121 -4.25 2.34 -4.99
CA LEU A 121 -3.38 3.09 -4.10
C LEU A 121 -2.29 2.14 -3.59
N LEU A 122 -1.09 2.31 -4.09
CA LEU A 122 0.00 1.36 -3.88
C LEU A 122 1.20 2.03 -3.24
N LEU A 123 1.72 1.42 -2.17
CA LEU A 123 3.03 1.73 -1.62
C LEU A 123 3.88 0.48 -1.60
N VAL A 124 5.08 0.55 -2.17
CA VAL A 124 6.05 -0.56 -2.21
C VAL A 124 7.45 -0.10 -1.80
N PRO A 125 8.28 -0.97 -1.21
CA PRO A 125 9.66 -0.63 -0.89
C PRO A 125 10.47 -0.37 -2.16
N ALA A 126 11.25 0.71 -2.13
CA ALA A 126 12.04 1.16 -3.26
C ALA A 126 13.53 0.81 -3.14
N VAL A 127 14.30 1.16 -4.18
CA VAL A 127 15.75 1.04 -4.25
C VAL A 127 16.22 -0.42 -4.12
N PRO A 128 16.18 -1.21 -5.20
CA PRO A 128 16.65 -2.62 -5.19
C PRO A 128 18.07 -2.79 -4.67
N ALA A 129 18.94 -1.80 -4.85
CA ALA A 129 20.34 -1.83 -4.41
C ALA A 129 20.52 -1.96 -2.88
N ILE A 130 19.52 -1.53 -2.08
CA ILE A 130 19.57 -1.67 -0.61
C ILE A 130 18.93 -2.94 -0.08
N PHE A 131 18.46 -3.84 -0.96
CA PHE A 131 17.92 -5.13 -0.54
C PHE A 131 18.91 -5.86 0.36
N GLY A 132 18.51 -6.24 1.56
CA GLY A 132 19.40 -6.77 2.59
C GLY A 132 18.76 -7.79 3.53
N SER A 133 19.34 -7.93 4.71
CA SER A 133 18.88 -8.91 5.71
C SER A 133 17.49 -8.61 6.25
N LEU A 134 17.11 -7.32 6.38
CA LEU A 134 15.77 -6.93 6.78
C LEU A 134 14.73 -7.37 5.75
N ASP A 135 14.99 -7.14 4.45
CA ASP A 135 14.06 -7.55 3.40
C ASP A 135 13.81 -9.06 3.43
N LYS A 136 14.90 -9.83 3.59
CA LYS A 136 14.80 -11.29 3.71
C LYS A 136 14.04 -11.74 4.97
N ALA A 137 14.24 -11.04 6.08
CA ALA A 137 13.58 -11.36 7.35
C ALA A 137 12.10 -11.00 7.35
N PHE A 138 11.69 -10.08 6.47
CA PHE A 138 10.30 -9.72 6.22
C PHE A 138 9.71 -10.47 5.01
N ASP A 139 10.37 -11.49 4.48
CA ASP A 139 9.91 -12.30 3.34
C ASP A 139 9.64 -11.50 2.07
N HIS A 140 10.42 -10.42 1.84
CA HIS A 140 10.34 -9.67 0.59
C HIS A 140 11.00 -10.45 -0.55
N TYR A 141 10.29 -10.62 -1.64
CA TYR A 141 10.88 -11.12 -2.89
C TYR A 141 11.74 -10.06 -3.57
N ARG A 142 11.33 -8.76 -3.48
CA ARG A 142 11.96 -7.67 -4.23
C ARG A 142 11.72 -6.30 -3.64
N ARG A 143 12.45 -5.33 -4.19
CA ARG A 143 12.22 -3.90 -4.09
C ARG A 143 12.02 -3.32 -5.47
N TYR A 144 11.41 -2.16 -5.59
CA TYR A 144 11.00 -1.57 -6.85
C TYR A 144 11.81 -0.33 -7.21
N THR A 145 12.03 -0.12 -8.50
CA THR A 145 12.37 1.19 -9.03
C THR A 145 11.10 1.89 -9.47
N ARG A 146 11.09 3.24 -9.46
CA ARG A 146 9.95 4.01 -9.97
C ARG A 146 9.63 3.66 -11.43
N SER A 147 10.65 3.49 -12.27
CA SER A 147 10.47 3.11 -13.68
C SER A 147 9.93 1.68 -13.84
N GLY A 148 10.43 0.71 -13.03
CA GLY A 148 9.94 -0.67 -13.07
C GLY A 148 8.48 -0.76 -12.63
N LEU A 149 8.11 -0.11 -11.51
CA LEU A 149 6.74 -0.06 -11.05
C LEU A 149 5.81 0.60 -12.08
N ARG A 150 6.28 1.68 -12.73
CA ARG A 150 5.55 2.31 -13.83
C ARG A 150 5.24 1.34 -14.96
N GLN A 151 6.23 0.57 -15.39
CA GLN A 151 6.04 -0.42 -16.47
C GLN A 151 5.06 -1.52 -16.07
N SER A 152 5.16 -2.06 -14.83
CA SER A 152 4.25 -3.08 -14.31
C SER A 152 2.80 -2.58 -14.25
N LEU A 153 2.57 -1.36 -13.78
CA LEU A 153 1.24 -0.75 -13.73
C LEU A 153 0.63 -0.54 -15.13
N LEU A 154 1.41 0.00 -16.06
CA LEU A 154 0.96 0.19 -17.46
C LEU A 154 0.66 -1.15 -18.15
N ALA A 155 1.50 -2.17 -17.93
CA ALA A 155 1.30 -3.51 -18.48
C ALA A 155 0.04 -4.19 -17.90
N ALA A 156 -0.35 -3.85 -16.68
CA ALA A 156 -1.60 -4.32 -16.05
C ALA A 156 -2.85 -3.52 -16.48
N GLY A 157 -2.70 -2.52 -17.37
CA GLY A 157 -3.80 -1.73 -17.91
C GLY A 157 -4.18 -0.48 -17.12
N PHE A 158 -3.37 -0.06 -16.16
CA PHE A 158 -3.62 1.15 -15.39
C PHE A 158 -3.09 2.41 -16.10
N GLU A 159 -3.76 3.53 -15.87
CA GLU A 159 -3.28 4.87 -16.13
C GLU A 159 -2.67 5.45 -14.84
N ILE A 160 -1.47 6.05 -14.94
CA ILE A 160 -0.76 6.54 -13.76
C ILE A 160 -1.12 8.00 -13.52
N GLU A 161 -1.75 8.27 -12.38
CA GLU A 161 -2.07 9.62 -11.91
C GLU A 161 -0.91 10.22 -11.08
N THR A 162 -0.39 9.43 -10.15
CA THR A 162 0.71 9.84 -9.26
C THR A 162 1.75 8.73 -9.15
N LEU A 163 3.04 9.10 -9.21
CA LEU A 163 4.13 8.14 -9.02
C LEU A 163 5.40 8.87 -8.55
N HIS A 164 5.71 8.78 -7.27
CA HIS A 164 6.90 9.43 -6.70
C HIS A 164 7.53 8.61 -5.57
N TYR A 165 8.73 8.99 -5.19
CA TYR A 165 9.40 8.42 -4.04
C TYR A 165 8.97 9.12 -2.75
N LEU A 166 9.01 8.38 -1.65
CA LEU A 166 8.75 8.82 -0.29
C LEU A 166 9.86 8.37 0.65
N ASN A 167 10.11 9.16 1.70
CA ASN A 167 11.00 8.84 2.80
C ASN A 167 12.46 8.68 2.35
N MET A 168 13.06 9.76 1.84
CA MET A 168 14.45 9.77 1.37
C MET A 168 15.45 9.36 2.46
N ILE A 169 15.30 9.87 3.69
CA ILE A 169 16.20 9.55 4.81
C ILE A 169 16.10 8.07 5.19
N GLY A 170 14.93 7.46 5.01
CA GLY A 170 14.72 6.04 5.25
C GLY A 170 15.61 5.13 4.40
N VAL A 171 16.07 5.58 3.23
CA VAL A 171 17.04 4.83 2.40
C VAL A 171 18.34 4.58 3.17
N ALA A 172 18.90 5.63 3.78
CA ALA A 172 20.13 5.52 4.56
C ALA A 172 19.94 4.67 5.84
N ALA A 173 18.82 4.87 6.53
CA ALA A 173 18.49 4.10 7.73
C ALA A 173 18.34 2.60 7.42
N TRP A 174 17.61 2.25 6.35
CA TRP A 174 17.43 0.86 5.93
C TRP A 174 18.71 0.22 5.44
N PHE A 175 19.51 0.95 4.65
CA PHE A 175 20.81 0.49 4.19
C PHE A 175 21.74 0.18 5.36
N ALA A 176 21.83 1.09 6.32
CA ALA A 176 22.65 0.89 7.52
C ALA A 176 22.18 -0.34 8.32
N ALA A 177 20.89 -0.47 8.57
CA ALA A 177 20.34 -1.58 9.34
C ALA A 177 20.47 -2.93 8.60
N GLY A 178 20.07 -3.00 7.33
CA GLY A 178 19.96 -4.24 6.56
C GLY A 178 21.25 -4.69 5.87
N ARG A 179 22.11 -3.75 5.42
CA ARG A 179 23.33 -4.09 4.65
C ARG A 179 24.60 -4.02 5.49
N ILE A 180 24.72 -3.00 6.37
CA ILE A 180 25.92 -2.80 7.20
C ILE A 180 25.79 -3.63 8.47
N LEU A 181 24.76 -3.37 9.26
CA LEU A 181 24.55 -4.03 10.57
C LEU A 181 23.93 -5.42 10.44
N ARG A 182 23.41 -5.76 9.27
CA ARG A 182 22.80 -7.07 8.95
C ARG A 182 21.72 -7.48 9.96
N ARG A 183 20.94 -6.51 10.43
CA ARG A 183 19.80 -6.76 11.32
C ARG A 183 18.73 -7.58 10.62
N THR A 184 18.04 -8.40 11.40
CA THR A 184 16.87 -9.19 10.95
C THR A 184 15.57 -8.72 11.59
N THR A 185 15.65 -7.77 12.53
CA THR A 185 14.50 -7.20 13.23
C THR A 185 14.67 -5.69 13.37
N LEU A 186 13.54 -4.99 13.49
CA LEU A 186 13.48 -3.59 13.87
C LEU A 186 12.98 -3.50 15.33
N GLU A 187 13.66 -2.70 16.14
CA GLU A 187 13.28 -2.48 17.52
C GLU A 187 12.25 -1.35 17.61
N ARG A 188 11.17 -1.56 18.37
CA ARG A 188 10.10 -0.57 18.56
C ARG A 188 10.60 0.82 18.96
N PRO A 189 11.55 0.98 19.93
CA PRO A 189 12.02 2.32 20.31
C PRO A 189 12.66 3.07 19.13
N GLN A 190 13.41 2.38 18.27
CA GLN A 190 14.07 2.98 17.11
C GLN A 190 13.05 3.44 16.07
N VAL A 191 12.04 2.60 15.78
CA VAL A 191 10.94 2.95 14.87
C VAL A 191 10.15 4.13 15.41
N GLN A 192 9.79 4.13 16.70
CA GLN A 192 9.07 5.23 17.32
C GLN A 192 9.88 6.54 17.35
N PHE A 193 11.18 6.47 17.60
CA PHE A 193 12.06 7.64 17.55
C PHE A 193 12.09 8.24 16.15
N TYR A 194 12.32 7.41 15.14
CA TYR A 194 12.31 7.84 13.74
C TYR A 194 10.97 8.43 13.32
N ASP A 195 9.87 7.75 13.66
CA ASP A 195 8.53 8.16 13.33
C ASP A 195 8.12 9.49 13.98
N ARG A 196 8.54 9.72 15.25
CA ARG A 196 8.15 10.93 15.98
C ARG A 196 8.98 12.16 15.62
N LEU A 197 10.27 11.97 15.36
CA LEU A 197 11.20 13.10 15.16
C LEU A 197 11.53 13.34 13.68
N VAL A 198 11.74 12.28 12.88
CA VAL A 198 12.20 12.43 11.50
C VAL A 198 11.02 12.58 10.53
N ILE A 199 10.03 11.73 10.63
CA ILE A 199 8.90 11.69 9.68
C ILE A 199 8.13 13.02 9.59
N PRO A 200 7.75 13.72 10.69
CA PRO A 200 6.98 14.97 10.58
C PRO A 200 7.74 16.10 9.87
N TRP A 201 9.05 16.17 10.09
CA TRP A 201 9.92 17.13 9.42
C TRP A 201 10.11 16.74 7.94
N LEU A 202 10.44 15.48 7.69
CA LEU A 202 10.68 14.96 6.34
C LEU A 202 9.45 15.15 5.45
N ARG A 203 8.27 14.84 5.96
CA ARG A 203 7.00 15.06 5.28
C ARG A 203 6.83 16.52 4.82
N ARG A 204 7.15 17.50 5.68
CA ARG A 204 7.08 18.92 5.32
C ARG A 204 8.03 19.29 4.18
N VAL A 205 9.23 18.73 4.19
CA VAL A 205 10.22 18.97 3.13
C VAL A 205 9.78 18.30 1.83
N GLU A 206 9.40 17.03 1.89
CA GLU A 206 9.02 16.25 0.70
C GLU A 206 7.67 16.67 0.10
N SER A 207 6.80 17.36 0.85
CA SER A 207 5.59 17.97 0.28
C SER A 207 5.88 19.18 -0.62
N LEU A 208 7.05 19.80 -0.46
CA LEU A 208 7.48 20.93 -1.30
C LEU A 208 8.28 20.47 -2.53
N VAL A 209 9.07 19.39 -2.36
CA VAL A 209 9.95 18.88 -3.43
C VAL A 209 9.96 17.35 -3.35
N HIS A 210 9.42 16.69 -4.35
CA HIS A 210 9.50 15.23 -4.42
C HIS A 210 10.96 14.77 -4.56
N PRO A 211 11.44 13.89 -3.66
CA PRO A 211 12.82 13.45 -3.69
C PRO A 211 13.11 12.59 -4.95
N PRO A 212 14.35 12.63 -5.49
CA PRO A 212 14.75 11.80 -6.62
C PRO A 212 14.90 10.31 -6.25
N ILE A 213 14.96 10.00 -4.96
CA ILE A 213 15.08 8.65 -4.37
C ILE A 213 14.36 8.63 -3.02
N GLY A 214 13.79 7.51 -2.64
CA GLY A 214 13.12 7.32 -1.34
C GLY A 214 13.07 5.87 -0.95
N GLN A 215 12.77 5.60 0.31
CA GLN A 215 12.63 4.23 0.82
C GLN A 215 11.48 3.49 0.17
N SER A 216 10.43 4.21 -0.22
CA SER A 216 9.24 3.64 -0.85
C SER A 216 8.90 4.39 -2.13
N VAL A 217 8.19 3.72 -3.04
CA VAL A 217 7.48 4.33 -4.16
C VAL A 217 6.00 4.31 -3.85
N LEU A 218 5.38 5.48 -3.92
CA LEU A 218 3.94 5.64 -3.85
C LEU A 218 3.38 5.78 -5.26
N ALA A 219 2.27 5.07 -5.54
CA ALA A 219 1.54 5.18 -6.79
C ALA A 219 0.04 5.35 -6.54
N ILE A 220 -0.58 6.26 -7.29
CA ILE A 220 -2.02 6.31 -7.53
C ILE A 220 -2.21 5.98 -9.01
N ALA A 221 -2.89 4.86 -9.29
CA ALA A 221 -3.09 4.38 -10.64
C ALA A 221 -4.59 4.11 -10.88
N ARG A 222 -5.12 4.61 -12.00
CA ARG A 222 -6.54 4.52 -12.34
C ARG A 222 -6.81 3.39 -13.31
N LYS A 223 -7.89 2.66 -13.06
CA LYS A 223 -8.49 1.82 -14.10
C LYS A 223 -9.18 2.73 -15.11
N PRO A 224 -8.88 2.63 -16.41
CA PRO A 224 -9.53 3.45 -17.43
C PRO A 224 -11.05 3.38 -17.35
N MET A 225 -11.72 4.46 -17.70
CA MET A 225 -13.16 4.44 -17.90
C MET A 225 -13.50 3.51 -19.07
N ALA A 226 -14.58 2.72 -18.94
CA ALA A 226 -15.07 1.96 -20.07
C ALA A 226 -15.37 2.92 -21.24
N PRO A 227 -14.97 2.58 -22.50
CA PRO A 227 -15.30 3.42 -23.64
C PRO A 227 -16.81 3.60 -23.71
N ALA A 228 -17.26 4.85 -23.88
CA ALA A 228 -18.68 5.15 -24.06
C ALA A 228 -19.24 4.28 -25.19
N ARG A 229 -20.25 3.44 -24.90
CA ARG A 229 -20.93 2.68 -25.96
C ARG A 229 -21.44 3.68 -26.98
N ARG A 230 -20.83 3.72 -28.17
CA ARG A 230 -21.41 4.44 -29.31
C ARG A 230 -22.82 3.87 -29.52
N LYS A 231 -23.86 4.67 -29.26
CA LYS A 231 -25.21 4.33 -29.75
C LYS A 231 -25.09 4.21 -31.26
N VAL A 232 -25.14 2.99 -31.77
CA VAL A 232 -25.40 2.76 -33.18
C VAL A 232 -26.85 3.19 -33.36
N LEU A 233 -27.05 4.40 -33.89
CA LEU A 233 -28.35 4.85 -34.42
C LEU A 233 -28.59 4.00 -35.62
N GLY A 234 -29.45 2.99 -35.48
CA GLY A 234 -30.07 2.23 -36.59
C GLY A 234 -31.26 3.00 -37.16
#